data_3b2fdd9aafb365e3945e281f15e2021b
#
_entry.id   3b2fdd9aafb365e3945e281f15e2021b
#
_cell.length_a   1.000
_cell.length_b   1.000
_cell.length_c   1.000
_cell.angle_alpha   90.00
_cell.angle_beta   90.00
_cell.angle_gamma   90.00
#
_symmetry.space_group_name_H-M   'P 1'
#
loop_
_entity.id
_entity.type
_entity.pdbx_description
1 polymer ?
#
loop_
_entity_poly.entity_id
_entity_poly.type
_entity_poly.pdbx_seq_one_letter_code
_entity_poly.pdbx_strand_id
1 'polypeptide(L)'
;MPEAAAHAQGILMARPDAAAGPGLPAGTNAIGLGGTRDGLVQVPGVAPPGRRPPLLVMLHGAGASSADVLPMVASCAEQHAVVVLVPDSRGATWDLIQRGYGPDVAFLDAALGRLFARQAVDPARIAVAGFSDGASYALSLGLANGSLFGDVLAFSPGFCAPARREGTPRIFLSHGREDPVLPFARCGDRVAGALARDGYDVAYRPFSGGHAVPSPLVAEAFRRFLA
;
A
#
# COMPACT_ATOMS: atom_id res chain seq x y z
N MET A 1 -13.92 -20.60 -1.86
CA MET A 1 -12.95 -20.61 -2.96
C MET A 1 -11.61 -21.05 -2.37
N PRO A 2 -10.84 -21.96 -2.99
CA PRO A 2 -9.49 -22.29 -2.51
C PRO A 2 -8.58 -21.05 -2.47
N GLU A 3 -7.68 -20.97 -1.48
CA GLU A 3 -6.81 -19.84 -1.24
C GLU A 3 -5.98 -19.43 -2.48
N ALA A 4 -5.36 -20.41 -3.15
CA ALA A 4 -4.62 -20.16 -4.38
C ALA A 4 -5.46 -19.54 -5.50
N ALA A 5 -6.74 -19.91 -5.61
CA ALA A 5 -7.66 -19.32 -6.59
C ALA A 5 -8.07 -17.90 -6.20
N ALA A 6 -8.14 -17.57 -4.91
CA ALA A 6 -8.34 -16.23 -4.41
C ALA A 6 -7.13 -15.34 -4.75
N HIS A 7 -5.94 -15.80 -4.44
CA HIS A 7 -4.69 -15.07 -4.74
C HIS A 7 -4.50 -14.80 -6.23
N ALA A 8 -4.87 -15.74 -7.10
CA ALA A 8 -4.84 -15.55 -8.56
C ALA A 8 -5.83 -14.46 -9.07
N GLN A 9 -6.75 -14.03 -8.23
CA GLN A 9 -7.68 -12.93 -8.49
C GLN A 9 -7.35 -11.65 -7.70
N GLY A 10 -6.19 -11.60 -7.05
CA GLY A 10 -5.79 -10.47 -6.22
C GLY A 10 -6.56 -10.33 -4.92
N ILE A 11 -7.20 -11.41 -4.41
CA ILE A 11 -8.00 -11.39 -3.19
C ILE A 11 -7.12 -11.72 -2.00
N LEU A 12 -7.12 -10.83 -1.00
CA LEU A 12 -6.51 -11.01 0.31
C LEU A 12 -7.55 -11.53 1.29
N MET A 13 -7.19 -12.56 2.05
CA MET A 13 -8.09 -13.22 3.02
C MET A 13 -7.79 -12.81 4.47
N ALA A 14 -6.57 -12.35 4.75
CA ALA A 14 -6.17 -11.90 6.08
C ALA A 14 -7.03 -10.72 6.56
N ARG A 15 -7.49 -10.80 7.80
CA ARG A 15 -8.27 -9.73 8.44
C ARG A 15 -7.72 -9.43 9.84
N PRO A 16 -7.84 -8.17 10.32
CA PRO A 16 -7.41 -7.82 11.67
C PRO A 16 -8.09 -8.67 12.73
N ASP A 17 -7.28 -9.18 13.67
CA ASP A 17 -7.77 -9.93 14.82
C ASP A 17 -7.97 -8.99 16.02
N ALA A 18 -9.11 -9.14 16.70
CA ALA A 18 -9.38 -8.43 17.95
C ALA A 18 -8.47 -8.90 19.09
N ALA A 19 -8.01 -10.16 19.06
CA ALA A 19 -7.17 -10.81 20.07
C ALA A 19 -5.67 -10.84 19.68
N ALA A 20 -5.19 -9.86 18.92
CA ALA A 20 -3.78 -9.77 18.55
C ALA A 20 -2.86 -9.87 19.77
N GLY A 21 -1.67 -10.45 19.57
CA GLY A 21 -0.65 -10.64 20.61
C GLY A 21 -0.15 -9.34 21.24
N PRO A 22 0.92 -9.41 22.04
CA PRO A 22 1.41 -8.31 22.89
C PRO A 22 1.96 -7.09 22.11
N GLY A 23 1.97 -7.14 20.79
CA GLY A 23 2.52 -6.12 19.93
C GLY A 23 3.97 -6.40 19.53
N LEU A 24 4.39 -5.77 18.44
CA LEU A 24 5.78 -5.77 18.00
C LEU A 24 6.55 -4.66 18.73
N PRO A 25 7.87 -4.79 18.96
CA PRO A 25 8.68 -3.71 19.49
C PRO A 25 8.61 -2.46 18.60
N ALA A 26 8.68 -1.28 19.22
CA ALA A 26 8.82 -0.03 18.50
C ALA A 26 10.07 -0.02 17.62
N GLY A 27 10.01 0.67 16.48
CA GLY A 27 11.05 0.70 15.48
C GLY A 27 10.85 -0.30 14.34
N THR A 28 11.93 -0.58 13.61
CA THR A 28 11.90 -1.43 12.41
C THR A 28 12.09 -2.90 12.78
N ASN A 29 11.17 -3.74 12.36
CA ASN A 29 11.17 -5.18 12.58
C ASN A 29 11.12 -5.90 11.22
N ALA A 30 11.67 -7.12 11.12
CA ALA A 30 11.43 -7.99 9.97
C ALA A 30 9.99 -8.53 9.99
N ILE A 31 9.37 -8.76 8.82
CA ILE A 31 8.10 -9.49 8.74
C ILE A 31 8.29 -10.90 9.31
N GLY A 32 9.40 -11.55 8.96
CA GLY A 32 9.82 -12.84 9.53
C GLY A 32 9.10 -14.03 8.89
N LEU A 33 8.70 -13.92 7.62
CA LEU A 33 8.22 -15.07 6.84
C LEU A 33 9.35 -15.88 6.22
N GLY A 34 10.55 -15.30 6.19
CA GLY A 34 11.77 -15.94 5.67
C GLY A 34 11.97 -15.73 4.17
N GLY A 35 13.10 -16.25 3.67
CA GLY A 35 13.52 -16.08 2.29
C GLY A 35 14.47 -14.89 2.08
N THR A 36 14.94 -14.72 0.85
CA THR A 36 15.86 -13.64 0.47
C THR A 36 15.18 -12.29 0.31
N ARG A 37 13.86 -12.29 0.11
CA ARG A 37 13.00 -11.11 0.03
C ARG A 37 11.87 -11.30 1.04
N ASP A 38 11.91 -10.59 2.14
CA ASP A 38 10.91 -10.68 3.23
C ASP A 38 10.14 -9.35 3.36
N GLY A 39 10.79 -8.35 3.87
CA GLY A 39 10.22 -7.03 4.09
C GLY A 39 10.28 -6.60 5.55
N LEU A 40 9.69 -5.44 5.82
CA LEU A 40 9.81 -4.73 7.09
C LEU A 40 8.45 -4.38 7.68
N VAL A 41 8.41 -4.26 9.00
CA VAL A 41 7.32 -3.63 9.75
C VAL A 41 7.90 -2.48 10.58
N GLN A 42 7.45 -1.27 10.34
CA GLN A 42 7.73 -0.11 11.19
C GLN A 42 6.62 0.06 12.20
N VAL A 43 6.95 0.02 13.48
CA VAL A 43 6.03 0.28 14.59
C VAL A 43 6.40 1.63 15.21
N PRO A 44 5.46 2.58 15.34
CA PRO A 44 5.76 3.89 15.90
C PRO A 44 6.20 3.79 17.38
N GLY A 45 7.13 4.67 17.79
CA GLY A 45 7.65 4.71 19.16
C GLY A 45 6.61 5.16 20.18
N VAL A 46 5.62 5.93 19.74
CA VAL A 46 4.54 6.44 20.60
C VAL A 46 3.19 6.11 19.95
N ALA A 47 2.41 5.29 20.63
CA ALA A 47 1.02 5.04 20.29
C ALA A 47 0.11 5.70 21.34
N PRO A 48 -1.00 6.35 20.96
CA PRO A 48 -1.97 6.89 21.90
C PRO A 48 -2.51 5.78 22.80
N PRO A 49 -2.53 5.95 24.12
CA PRO A 49 -3.02 4.94 25.05
C PRO A 49 -4.47 4.52 24.71
N GLY A 50 -4.73 3.21 24.74
CA GLY A 50 -6.07 2.64 24.53
C GLY A 50 -6.62 2.74 23.10
N ARG A 51 -5.82 3.21 22.12
CA ARG A 51 -6.22 3.27 20.70
C ARG A 51 -5.39 2.30 19.89
N ARG A 52 -6.04 1.61 18.96
CA ARG A 52 -5.34 0.80 17.96
C ARG A 52 -4.75 1.71 16.88
N PRO A 53 -3.47 1.53 16.49
CA PRO A 53 -2.88 2.34 15.44
C PRO A 53 -3.50 2.00 14.06
N PRO A 54 -3.59 2.97 13.16
CA PRO A 54 -3.85 2.73 11.74
C PRO A 54 -2.74 1.88 11.10
N LEU A 55 -3.04 1.22 9.98
CA LEU A 55 -2.07 0.44 9.21
C LEU A 55 -1.93 1.00 7.80
N LEU A 56 -0.69 1.20 7.35
CA LEU A 56 -0.33 1.46 5.98
C LEU A 56 0.48 0.29 5.41
N VAL A 57 0.02 -0.31 4.32
CA VAL A 57 0.83 -1.26 3.53
C VAL A 57 1.51 -0.48 2.42
N MET A 58 2.86 -0.41 2.41
CA MET A 58 3.62 0.39 1.45
C MET A 58 4.41 -0.49 0.48
N LEU A 59 4.18 -0.31 -0.82
CA LEU A 59 4.70 -1.15 -1.89
C LEU A 59 5.78 -0.42 -2.69
N HIS A 60 6.94 -1.06 -2.87
CA HIS A 60 8.11 -0.48 -3.55
C HIS A 60 7.98 -0.47 -5.09
N GLY A 61 8.78 0.36 -5.75
CA GLY A 61 8.90 0.39 -7.21
C GLY A 61 9.72 -0.77 -7.77
N ALA A 62 9.80 -0.85 -9.11
CA ALA A 62 10.61 -1.87 -9.81
C ALA A 62 12.07 -1.83 -9.38
N GLY A 63 12.68 -3.00 -9.17
CA GLY A 63 14.08 -3.16 -8.79
C GLY A 63 14.41 -2.74 -7.35
N ALA A 64 13.43 -2.23 -6.59
CA ALA A 64 13.61 -1.77 -5.22
C ALA A 64 13.21 -2.84 -4.19
N SER A 65 13.29 -2.46 -2.92
CA SER A 65 12.96 -3.26 -1.76
C SER A 65 12.21 -2.45 -0.70
N SER A 66 11.81 -3.09 0.37
CA SER A 66 11.24 -2.46 1.56
C SER A 66 12.16 -1.39 2.16
N ALA A 67 13.48 -1.61 2.16
CA ALA A 67 14.46 -0.66 2.68
C ALA A 67 14.53 0.64 1.87
N ASP A 68 14.24 0.59 0.57
CA ASP A 68 14.26 1.75 -0.31
C ASP A 68 13.01 2.62 -0.17
N VAL A 69 11.85 2.02 0.10
CA VAL A 69 10.56 2.72 0.10
C VAL A 69 10.08 3.13 1.49
N LEU A 70 10.48 2.41 2.55
CA LEU A 70 10.12 2.77 3.93
C LEU A 70 10.50 4.21 4.30
N PRO A 71 11.71 4.72 3.97
CA PRO A 71 12.09 6.10 4.30
C PRO A 71 11.15 7.17 3.72
N MET A 72 10.45 6.88 2.62
CA MET A 72 9.53 7.85 1.99
C MET A 72 8.33 8.18 2.89
N VAL A 73 7.92 7.26 3.76
CA VAL A 73 6.73 7.39 4.62
C VAL A 73 7.03 7.36 6.13
N ALA A 74 8.24 6.94 6.53
CA ALA A 74 8.58 6.66 7.92
C ALA A 74 8.35 7.85 8.87
N SER A 75 8.75 9.06 8.47
CA SER A 75 8.57 10.27 9.29
C SER A 75 7.08 10.59 9.51
N CYS A 76 6.26 10.53 8.47
CA CYS A 76 4.81 10.73 8.60
C CYS A 76 4.16 9.61 9.44
N ALA A 77 4.60 8.37 9.27
CA ALA A 77 4.09 7.24 10.04
C ALA A 77 4.38 7.39 11.54
N GLU A 78 5.60 7.79 11.91
CA GLU A 78 5.97 8.08 13.30
C GLU A 78 5.15 9.22 13.87
N GLN A 79 5.05 10.34 13.14
CA GLN A 79 4.30 11.53 13.57
C GLN A 79 2.82 11.24 13.85
N HIS A 80 2.22 10.33 13.09
CA HIS A 80 0.80 10.02 13.17
C HIS A 80 0.50 8.67 13.86
N ALA A 81 1.49 8.04 14.48
CA ALA A 81 1.37 6.73 15.11
C ALA A 81 0.78 5.64 14.21
N VAL A 82 1.21 5.59 12.95
CA VAL A 82 0.78 4.61 11.93
C VAL A 82 1.77 3.45 11.89
N VAL A 83 1.28 2.22 11.99
CA VAL A 83 2.09 1.02 11.69
C VAL A 83 2.25 0.92 10.18
N VAL A 84 3.47 0.65 9.70
CA VAL A 84 3.74 0.46 8.27
C VAL A 84 4.24 -0.94 8.00
N LEU A 85 3.51 -1.69 7.16
CA LEU A 85 3.95 -2.97 6.62
C LEU A 85 4.54 -2.72 5.23
N VAL A 86 5.79 -3.12 5.03
CA VAL A 86 6.52 -2.89 3.78
C VAL A 86 7.05 -4.24 3.26
N PRO A 87 6.22 -5.00 2.54
CA PRO A 87 6.64 -6.27 1.97
C PRO A 87 7.56 -6.08 0.77
N ASP A 88 8.46 -7.03 0.55
CA ASP A 88 9.20 -7.14 -0.70
C ASP A 88 8.41 -7.94 -1.74
N SER A 89 8.45 -7.56 -3.02
CA SER A 89 7.94 -8.40 -4.11
C SER A 89 8.74 -9.69 -4.25
N ARG A 90 8.11 -10.74 -4.78
CA ARG A 90 8.80 -12.04 -4.99
C ARG A 90 9.78 -12.03 -6.15
N GLY A 91 9.72 -11.01 -7.01
CA GLY A 91 10.62 -10.80 -8.14
C GLY A 91 11.26 -9.41 -8.11
N ALA A 92 11.79 -8.96 -9.25
CA ALA A 92 12.31 -7.60 -9.41
C ALA A 92 11.20 -6.54 -9.35
N THR A 93 9.96 -6.92 -9.65
CA THR A 93 8.75 -6.12 -9.46
C THR A 93 7.57 -7.04 -9.15
N TRP A 94 6.39 -6.45 -8.94
CA TRP A 94 5.17 -7.15 -8.56
C TRP A 94 4.62 -8.03 -9.70
N ASP A 95 4.06 -9.18 -9.35
CA ASP A 95 3.60 -10.21 -10.28
C ASP A 95 2.57 -9.73 -11.30
N LEU A 96 1.62 -8.86 -10.91
CA LEU A 96 0.64 -8.28 -11.84
C LEU A 96 1.29 -7.55 -13.02
N ILE A 97 2.46 -6.94 -12.81
CA ILE A 97 3.20 -6.21 -13.84
C ILE A 97 3.77 -7.16 -14.90
N GLN A 98 4.08 -8.38 -14.48
CA GLN A 98 4.77 -9.39 -15.32
C GLN A 98 3.83 -10.45 -15.89
N ARG A 99 2.93 -11.00 -15.06
CA ARG A 99 2.23 -12.26 -15.39
C ARG A 99 0.79 -12.35 -14.86
N GLY A 100 0.31 -11.35 -14.12
CA GLY A 100 -0.94 -11.42 -13.34
C GLY A 100 -0.71 -11.83 -11.90
N TYR A 101 -1.75 -11.70 -11.08
CA TYR A 101 -1.70 -11.99 -9.64
C TYR A 101 -1.30 -13.43 -9.31
N GLY A 102 -0.60 -13.64 -8.21
CA GLY A 102 -0.20 -14.96 -7.72
C GLY A 102 0.71 -14.91 -6.50
N PRO A 103 2.04 -15.14 -6.67
CA PRO A 103 2.96 -15.28 -5.54
C PRO A 103 3.07 -14.05 -4.64
N ASP A 104 2.96 -12.84 -5.19
CA ASP A 104 3.03 -11.61 -4.39
C ASP A 104 1.76 -11.43 -3.56
N VAL A 105 0.58 -11.76 -4.10
CA VAL A 105 -0.67 -11.73 -3.33
C VAL A 105 -0.63 -12.74 -2.19
N ALA A 106 -0.15 -13.95 -2.43
CA ALA A 106 0.01 -14.97 -1.39
C ALA A 106 0.97 -14.52 -0.28
N PHE A 107 2.09 -13.89 -0.66
CA PHE A 107 3.03 -13.36 0.33
C PHE A 107 2.44 -12.17 1.12
N LEU A 108 1.76 -11.25 0.45
CA LEU A 108 1.07 -10.13 1.09
C LEU A 108 0.01 -10.61 2.09
N ASP A 109 -0.76 -11.61 1.73
CA ASP A 109 -1.79 -12.20 2.59
C ASP A 109 -1.18 -12.84 3.83
N ALA A 110 -0.11 -13.63 3.66
CA ALA A 110 0.64 -14.23 4.77
C ALA A 110 1.30 -13.15 5.66
N ALA A 111 1.86 -12.08 5.07
CA ALA A 111 2.45 -10.96 5.81
C ALA A 111 1.41 -10.20 6.65
N LEU A 112 0.25 -9.92 6.07
CA LEU A 112 -0.87 -9.33 6.79
C LEU A 112 -1.37 -10.24 7.91
N GLY A 113 -1.58 -11.52 7.65
CA GLY A 113 -2.00 -12.50 8.66
C GLY A 113 -1.01 -12.56 9.84
N ARG A 114 0.30 -12.60 9.53
CA ARG A 114 1.34 -12.58 10.57
C ARG A 114 1.35 -11.27 11.36
N LEU A 115 1.17 -10.13 10.69
CA LEU A 115 1.07 -8.84 11.37
C LEU A 115 -0.14 -8.79 12.29
N PHE A 116 -1.32 -9.14 11.78
CA PHE A 116 -2.58 -9.09 12.55
C PHE A 116 -2.57 -10.01 13.77
N ALA A 117 -1.91 -11.16 13.70
CA ALA A 117 -1.75 -12.06 14.84
C ALA A 117 -0.84 -11.49 15.95
N ARG A 118 0.05 -10.55 15.62
CA ARG A 118 1.07 -10.02 16.55
C ARG A 118 0.81 -8.59 16.98
N GLN A 119 0.18 -7.78 16.12
CA GLN A 119 0.01 -6.34 16.28
C GLN A 119 -1.45 -5.97 16.07
N ALA A 120 -2.09 -5.45 17.13
CA ALA A 120 -3.42 -4.88 17.00
C ALA A 120 -3.37 -3.62 16.13
N VAL A 121 -4.27 -3.52 15.17
CA VAL A 121 -4.46 -2.35 14.30
C VAL A 121 -5.92 -1.94 14.28
N ASP A 122 -6.20 -0.69 13.91
CA ASP A 122 -7.56 -0.20 13.72
C ASP A 122 -8.14 -0.75 12.41
N PRO A 123 -9.14 -1.65 12.44
CA PRO A 123 -9.70 -2.24 11.24
C PRO A 123 -10.43 -1.23 10.34
N ALA A 124 -10.83 -0.07 10.87
CA ALA A 124 -11.46 1.00 10.09
C ALA A 124 -10.46 1.91 9.38
N ARG A 125 -9.15 1.78 9.70
CA ARG A 125 -8.08 2.62 9.17
C ARG A 125 -6.92 1.80 8.66
N ILE A 126 -7.16 1.10 7.54
CA ILE A 126 -6.15 0.32 6.81
C ILE A 126 -6.09 0.87 5.39
N ALA A 127 -4.88 1.27 4.97
CA ALA A 127 -4.60 1.77 3.63
C ALA A 127 -3.55 0.93 2.93
N VAL A 128 -3.60 0.89 1.60
CA VAL A 128 -2.51 0.40 0.76
C VAL A 128 -1.91 1.58 -0.02
N ALA A 129 -0.59 1.65 -0.03
CA ALA A 129 0.17 2.69 -0.72
C ALA A 129 1.25 2.08 -1.61
N GLY A 130 1.77 2.87 -2.54
CA GLY A 130 2.93 2.46 -3.31
C GLY A 130 3.51 3.57 -4.17
N PHE A 131 4.72 3.31 -4.65
CA PHE A 131 5.43 4.17 -5.59
C PHE A 131 5.68 3.43 -6.90
N SER A 132 5.49 4.11 -8.06
CA SER A 132 5.80 3.57 -9.39
C SER A 132 5.02 2.27 -9.66
N ASP A 133 5.70 1.14 -9.92
CA ASP A 133 5.10 -0.19 -10.06
C ASP A 133 4.28 -0.56 -8.82
N GLY A 134 4.81 -0.26 -7.62
CA GLY A 134 4.09 -0.45 -6.36
C GLY A 134 2.81 0.38 -6.27
N ALA A 135 2.77 1.58 -6.87
CA ALA A 135 1.55 2.40 -6.93
C ALA A 135 0.50 1.79 -7.87
N SER A 136 0.93 1.25 -9.01
CA SER A 136 0.06 0.54 -9.96
C SER A 136 -0.52 -0.72 -9.33
N TYR A 137 0.31 -1.45 -8.56
CA TYR A 137 -0.10 -2.62 -7.81
C TYR A 137 -1.04 -2.26 -6.66
N ALA A 138 -0.74 -1.20 -5.88
CA ALA A 138 -1.58 -0.71 -4.79
C ALA A 138 -2.98 -0.30 -5.26
N LEU A 139 -3.09 0.43 -6.39
CA LEU A 139 -4.38 0.76 -6.99
C LEU A 139 -5.16 -0.50 -7.37
N SER A 140 -4.51 -1.43 -8.05
CA SER A 140 -5.15 -2.64 -8.56
C SER A 140 -5.59 -3.57 -7.42
N LEU A 141 -4.72 -3.78 -6.41
CA LEU A 141 -4.99 -4.62 -5.26
C LEU A 141 -6.00 -3.96 -4.30
N GLY A 142 -5.87 -2.65 -4.07
CA GLY A 142 -6.75 -1.89 -3.19
C GLY A 142 -8.20 -1.90 -3.67
N LEU A 143 -8.40 -1.72 -4.98
CA LEU A 143 -9.73 -1.80 -5.60
C LEU A 143 -10.32 -3.23 -5.60
N ALA A 144 -9.47 -4.25 -5.57
CA ALA A 144 -9.93 -5.63 -5.45
C ALA A 144 -10.28 -6.04 -4.01
N ASN A 145 -9.84 -5.27 -3.00
CA ASN A 145 -9.96 -5.55 -1.56
C ASN A 145 -10.47 -4.35 -0.77
N GLY A 146 -11.48 -3.65 -1.26
CA GLY A 146 -12.05 -2.47 -0.60
C GLY A 146 -12.75 -2.76 0.74
N SER A 147 -13.00 -4.02 1.08
CA SER A 147 -13.44 -4.42 2.43
C SER A 147 -12.30 -4.44 3.45
N LEU A 148 -11.04 -4.50 3.00
CA LEU A 148 -9.84 -4.42 3.84
C LEU A 148 -9.24 -3.01 3.80
N PHE A 149 -9.13 -2.42 2.61
CA PHE A 149 -8.49 -1.12 2.41
C PHE A 149 -9.53 -0.02 2.22
N GLY A 150 -9.67 0.86 3.20
CA GLY A 150 -10.52 2.06 3.09
C GLY A 150 -9.90 3.16 2.24
N ASP A 151 -8.57 3.13 2.07
CA ASP A 151 -7.79 4.14 1.32
C ASP A 151 -6.71 3.51 0.45
N VAL A 152 -6.46 4.15 -0.71
CA VAL A 152 -5.34 3.82 -1.61
C VAL A 152 -4.51 5.09 -1.85
N LEU A 153 -3.20 5.03 -1.57
CA LEU A 153 -2.29 6.16 -1.74
C LEU A 153 -1.28 5.83 -2.85
N ALA A 154 -1.50 6.35 -4.05
CA ALA A 154 -0.71 6.01 -5.24
C ALA A 154 0.21 7.16 -5.66
N PHE A 155 1.52 6.94 -5.59
CA PHE A 155 2.54 7.90 -5.98
C PHE A 155 3.17 7.51 -7.32
N SER A 156 2.91 8.29 -8.36
CA SER A 156 3.38 8.08 -9.75
C SER A 156 3.01 6.69 -10.32
N PRO A 157 1.72 6.28 -10.35
CA PRO A 157 1.31 5.01 -10.93
C PRO A 157 1.39 5.01 -12.46
N GLY A 158 1.66 3.83 -13.05
CA GLY A 158 1.60 3.62 -14.51
C GLY A 158 0.20 3.24 -14.99
N PHE A 159 -0.52 2.43 -14.21
CA PHE A 159 -1.83 1.88 -14.56
C PHE A 159 -2.66 1.50 -13.33
N CYS A 160 -3.92 1.13 -13.57
CA CYS A 160 -4.81 0.47 -12.61
C CYS A 160 -5.54 -0.66 -13.34
N ALA A 161 -5.34 -1.92 -12.90
CA ALA A 161 -5.91 -3.11 -13.55
C ALA A 161 -6.37 -4.14 -12.50
N PRO A 162 -7.41 -3.85 -11.71
CA PRO A 162 -7.94 -4.78 -10.73
C PRO A 162 -8.62 -5.97 -11.44
N ALA A 163 -8.41 -7.20 -10.98
CA ALA A 163 -9.11 -8.37 -11.50
C ALA A 163 -10.61 -8.36 -11.15
N ARG A 164 -10.96 -7.66 -10.06
CA ARG A 164 -12.33 -7.41 -9.60
C ARG A 164 -12.37 -6.05 -8.91
N ARG A 165 -13.56 -5.56 -8.62
CA ARG A 165 -13.75 -4.36 -7.79
C ARG A 165 -14.63 -4.69 -6.60
N GLU A 166 -14.23 -4.20 -5.42
CA GLU A 166 -14.93 -4.39 -4.17
C GLU A 166 -14.91 -3.10 -3.36
N GLY A 167 -16.06 -2.66 -2.89
CA GLY A 167 -16.16 -1.42 -2.12
C GLY A 167 -15.80 -0.17 -2.93
N THR A 168 -15.62 0.93 -2.23
CA THR A 168 -15.29 2.25 -2.81
C THR A 168 -14.20 2.93 -1.98
N PRO A 169 -12.96 2.40 -1.94
CA PRO A 169 -11.88 3.04 -1.20
C PRO A 169 -11.64 4.47 -1.70
N ARG A 170 -11.27 5.36 -0.80
CA ARG A 170 -10.84 6.72 -1.15
C ARG A 170 -9.45 6.64 -1.78
N ILE A 171 -9.22 7.43 -2.82
CA ILE A 171 -7.97 7.37 -3.58
C ILE A 171 -7.24 8.71 -3.48
N PHE A 172 -5.99 8.68 -3.03
CA PHE A 172 -5.04 9.76 -3.22
C PHE A 172 -4.08 9.36 -4.33
N LEU A 173 -3.90 10.22 -5.35
CA LEU A 173 -3.00 9.95 -6.46
C LEU A 173 -2.15 11.20 -6.74
N SER A 174 -0.83 11.05 -6.77
CA SER A 174 0.07 12.11 -7.22
C SER A 174 0.92 11.67 -8.41
N HIS A 175 1.29 12.62 -9.29
CA HIS A 175 2.14 12.33 -10.45
C HIS A 175 2.88 13.57 -10.91
N GLY A 176 4.19 13.43 -11.23
CA GLY A 176 5.01 14.50 -11.77
C GLY A 176 4.67 14.81 -13.23
N ARG A 177 4.52 16.11 -13.57
CA ARG A 177 4.18 16.53 -14.93
C ARG A 177 5.31 16.26 -15.91
N GLU A 178 6.55 16.27 -15.43
CA GLU A 178 7.77 16.04 -16.19
C GLU A 178 8.34 14.63 -15.96
N ASP A 179 7.49 13.66 -15.58
CA ASP A 179 7.90 12.27 -15.32
C ASP A 179 8.46 11.60 -16.59
N PRO A 180 9.78 11.29 -16.63
CA PRO A 180 10.42 10.69 -17.80
C PRO A 180 10.26 9.16 -17.87
N VAL A 181 9.83 8.53 -16.77
CA VAL A 181 9.70 7.07 -16.64
C VAL A 181 8.29 6.63 -17.00
N LEU A 182 7.29 7.27 -16.38
CA LEU A 182 5.87 7.01 -16.60
C LEU A 182 5.21 8.32 -17.08
N PRO A 183 5.06 8.52 -18.41
CA PRO A 183 4.58 9.77 -18.98
C PRO A 183 3.25 10.22 -18.39
N PHE A 184 3.21 11.43 -17.81
CA PHE A 184 2.11 12.02 -17.07
C PHE A 184 0.73 11.78 -17.71
N ALA A 185 0.56 12.21 -18.99
CA ALA A 185 -0.72 12.14 -19.68
C ALA A 185 -1.22 10.70 -19.94
N ARG A 186 -0.29 9.75 -20.10
CA ARG A 186 -0.63 8.34 -20.39
C ARG A 186 -0.83 7.51 -19.11
N CYS A 187 -0.28 7.98 -18.00
CA CYS A 187 -0.23 7.28 -16.71
C CYS A 187 -1.11 7.99 -15.69
N GLY A 188 -0.55 8.81 -14.81
CA GLY A 188 -1.27 9.40 -13.68
C GLY A 188 -2.54 10.15 -14.06
N ASP A 189 -2.48 11.00 -15.07
CA ASP A 189 -3.64 11.80 -15.53
C ASP A 189 -4.76 10.90 -16.08
N ARG A 190 -4.42 9.96 -16.94
CA ARG A 190 -5.36 8.97 -17.48
C ARG A 190 -5.98 8.11 -16.39
N VAL A 191 -5.16 7.61 -15.45
CA VAL A 191 -5.62 6.74 -14.35
C VAL A 191 -6.55 7.51 -13.42
N ALA A 192 -6.18 8.72 -12.98
CA ALA A 192 -7.02 9.55 -12.11
C ALA A 192 -8.37 9.88 -12.78
N GLY A 193 -8.34 10.28 -14.05
CA GLY A 193 -9.56 10.58 -14.82
C GLY A 193 -10.47 9.35 -15.01
N ALA A 194 -9.90 8.15 -15.21
CA ALA A 194 -10.68 6.92 -15.31
C ALA A 194 -11.35 6.56 -13.99
N LEU A 195 -10.60 6.59 -12.87
CA LEU A 195 -11.13 6.29 -11.55
C LEU A 195 -12.23 7.27 -11.11
N ALA A 196 -12.07 8.56 -11.41
CA ALA A 196 -13.11 9.56 -11.12
C ALA A 196 -14.39 9.31 -11.94
N ARG A 197 -14.28 8.96 -13.23
CA ARG A 197 -15.43 8.58 -14.06
C ARG A 197 -16.12 7.30 -13.58
N ASP A 198 -15.36 6.37 -12.98
CA ASP A 198 -15.86 5.14 -12.37
C ASP A 198 -16.53 5.40 -10.99
N GLY A 199 -16.59 6.65 -10.52
CA GLY A 199 -17.29 7.05 -9.31
C GLY A 199 -16.47 6.99 -8.02
N TYR A 200 -15.15 6.79 -8.10
CA TYR A 200 -14.29 6.82 -6.91
C TYR A 200 -14.02 8.25 -6.43
N ASP A 201 -13.88 8.43 -5.12
CA ASP A 201 -13.40 9.68 -4.51
C ASP A 201 -11.89 9.82 -4.71
N VAL A 202 -11.48 10.56 -5.74
CA VAL A 202 -10.09 10.72 -6.17
C VAL A 202 -9.55 12.10 -5.82
N ALA A 203 -8.63 12.18 -4.86
CA ALA A 203 -7.83 13.37 -4.62
C ALA A 203 -6.58 13.31 -5.52
N TYR A 204 -6.66 13.89 -6.72
CA TYR A 204 -5.54 13.93 -7.67
C TYR A 204 -4.66 15.16 -7.46
N ARG A 205 -3.32 14.94 -7.36
CA ARG A 205 -2.30 15.96 -7.07
C ARG A 205 -1.16 15.87 -8.09
N PRO A 206 -1.34 16.43 -9.31
CA PRO A 206 -0.23 16.61 -10.21
C PRO A 206 0.74 17.68 -9.66
N PHE A 207 2.04 17.47 -9.81
CA PHE A 207 3.07 18.40 -9.33
C PHE A 207 4.14 18.66 -10.40
N SER A 208 4.81 19.80 -10.30
CA SER A 208 6.00 20.10 -11.12
C SER A 208 7.17 19.27 -10.63
N GLY A 209 7.69 18.38 -11.48
CA GLY A 209 8.78 17.46 -11.18
C GLY A 209 8.67 16.14 -11.92
N GLY A 210 9.69 15.31 -11.75
CA GLY A 210 9.84 14.02 -12.42
C GLY A 210 9.21 12.85 -11.67
N HIS A 211 9.82 11.65 -11.82
CA HIS A 211 9.38 10.41 -11.19
C HIS A 211 9.78 10.38 -9.71
N ALA A 212 8.94 10.90 -8.82
CA ALA A 212 9.28 11.13 -7.42
C ALA A 212 8.08 11.02 -6.47
N VAL A 213 8.38 10.99 -5.17
CA VAL A 213 7.41 11.05 -4.06
C VAL A 213 7.74 12.28 -3.21
N PRO A 214 7.16 13.47 -3.51
CA PRO A 214 7.41 14.67 -2.72
C PRO A 214 6.87 14.56 -1.29
N SER A 215 7.69 14.84 -0.28
CA SER A 215 7.30 14.74 1.13
C SER A 215 6.04 15.55 1.50
N PRO A 216 5.79 16.77 0.94
CA PRO A 216 4.53 17.47 1.21
C PRO A 216 3.29 16.69 0.75
N LEU A 217 3.38 15.95 -0.36
CA LEU A 217 2.29 15.12 -0.87
C LEU A 217 2.09 13.85 -0.04
N VAL A 218 3.17 13.28 0.51
CA VAL A 218 3.05 12.20 1.51
C VAL A 218 2.29 12.70 2.74
N ALA A 219 2.66 13.86 3.27
CA ALA A 219 1.96 14.45 4.42
C ALA A 219 0.48 14.75 4.13
N GLU A 220 0.14 15.20 2.91
CA GLU A 220 -1.26 15.39 2.51
C GLU A 220 -2.02 14.06 2.41
N ALA A 221 -1.39 13.02 1.82
CA ALA A 221 -1.96 11.68 1.71
C ALA A 221 -2.26 11.08 3.10
N PHE A 222 -1.35 11.24 4.06
CA PHE A 222 -1.55 10.80 5.44
C PHE A 222 -2.70 11.56 6.12
N ARG A 223 -2.78 12.90 5.98
CA ARG A 223 -3.92 13.67 6.54
C ARG A 223 -5.25 13.19 5.98
N ARG A 224 -5.32 12.89 4.68
CA ARG A 224 -6.54 12.37 4.07
C ARG A 224 -6.89 10.97 4.58
N PHE A 225 -5.91 10.08 4.65
CA PHE A 225 -6.08 8.72 5.16
C PHE A 225 -6.60 8.70 6.60
N LEU A 226 -6.13 9.62 7.44
CA LEU A 226 -6.44 9.65 8.87
C LEU A 226 -7.68 10.50 9.24
N ALA A 227 -8.25 11.22 8.27
CA ALA A 227 -9.50 11.95 8.43
C ALA A 227 -10.69 11.00 8.40
#